data_dfdb9de2e604d7ba14d8715a9270d11a
#
_entry.id   dfdb9de2e604d7ba14d8715a9270d11a
#
_cell.length_a   1.000
_cell.length_b   1.000
_cell.length_c   1.000
_cell.angle_alpha   90.00
_cell.angle_beta   90.00
_cell.angle_gamma   90.00
#
_symmetry.space_group_name_H-M   'P 1'
#
loop_
_entity.id
_entity.type
_entity.pdbx_description
1 polymer ?
#
loop_
_entity_poly.entity_id
_entity_poly.type
_entity_poly.pdbx_seq_one_letter_code
_entity_poly.pdbx_strand_id
1 'polypeptide(L)'
;SAGGPEDADPSDYDLIVLAMQEPQYRVPAVKDLLSRVGASGRPCMSIMNMPPLSFLRRIPAVDGEAVRDCYTDASVWDNVDPSLITLCSPDPQAFRPPEEKCNVLQVGLPTNFKAARFESDDHTAILRKLEEDIQGIHYNIVGKEVELPVKLRVHDSVFVPLAKWCMLLAGNYRCVQAKEMIPIREAVHTNLDASESLYNWVADLCVSLGGDHADLVPFEKYAKAALSLRKPSSAARALAAKAPYIERVDKLVQALAGSQGMQSDEVDRTVELVDGWLARNREEAA
;
A
#
# COMPACT_ATOMS: atom_id res chain seq x y z
N SER A 1 0.84 -25.25 -5.73
CA SER A 1 -0.22 -25.81 -4.88
C SER A 1 -0.87 -24.69 -4.08
N ALA A 2 -2.14 -24.87 -3.71
CA ALA A 2 -2.83 -23.97 -2.79
C ALA A 2 -2.97 -24.71 -1.45
N GLY A 3 -2.68 -23.98 -0.35
CA GLY A 3 -2.77 -24.51 1.00
C GLY A 3 -3.10 -23.39 1.99
N GLY A 4 -3.32 -23.74 3.24
CA GLY A 4 -3.47 -22.78 4.33
C GLY A 4 -2.12 -22.19 4.76
N PRO A 5 -2.15 -21.17 5.64
CA PRO A 5 -0.91 -20.61 6.20
C PRO A 5 -0.01 -21.64 6.91
N GLU A 6 -0.62 -22.67 7.49
CA GLU A 6 0.03 -23.77 8.19
C GLU A 6 0.80 -24.73 7.27
N ASP A 7 0.37 -24.83 5.99
CA ASP A 7 0.96 -25.77 5.02
C ASP A 7 2.23 -25.22 4.35
N ALA A 8 2.52 -23.92 4.51
CA ALA A 8 3.65 -23.28 3.87
C ALA A 8 4.90 -23.34 4.77
N ASP A 9 6.01 -23.88 4.24
CA ASP A 9 7.33 -23.68 4.83
C ASP A 9 8.06 -22.56 4.08
N PRO A 10 8.25 -21.38 4.71
CA PRO A 10 8.95 -20.27 4.06
C PRO A 10 10.37 -20.59 3.60
N SER A 11 11.05 -21.56 4.20
CA SER A 11 12.42 -21.95 3.83
C SER A 11 12.54 -22.60 2.47
N ASP A 12 11.43 -23.13 1.92
CA ASP A 12 11.37 -23.78 0.61
C ASP A 12 11.39 -22.80 -0.58
N TYR A 13 11.32 -21.49 -0.31
CA TYR A 13 11.16 -20.47 -1.35
C TYR A 13 12.33 -19.48 -1.38
N ASP A 14 12.68 -19.00 -2.58
CA ASP A 14 13.71 -17.97 -2.77
C ASP A 14 13.19 -16.56 -2.50
N LEU A 15 11.88 -16.35 -2.65
CA LEU A 15 11.19 -15.08 -2.41
C LEU A 15 9.80 -15.34 -1.85
N ILE A 16 9.44 -14.65 -0.78
CA ILE A 16 8.11 -14.70 -0.19
C ILE A 16 7.37 -13.41 -0.55
N VAL A 17 6.13 -13.53 -1.02
CA VAL A 17 5.29 -12.37 -1.36
C VAL A 17 4.10 -12.29 -0.41
N LEU A 18 4.06 -11.23 0.38
CA LEU A 18 2.96 -10.92 1.31
C LEU A 18 1.94 -10.02 0.63
N ALA A 19 0.91 -10.62 0.02
CA ALA A 19 -0.11 -9.91 -0.74
C ALA A 19 -1.40 -9.68 0.07
N MET A 20 -1.27 -9.17 1.28
CA MET A 20 -2.36 -8.90 2.22
C MET A 20 -2.33 -7.44 2.70
N GLN A 21 -3.47 -6.92 3.12
CA GLN A 21 -3.55 -5.61 3.76
C GLN A 21 -3.14 -5.68 5.23
N GLU A 22 -2.66 -4.57 5.80
CA GLU A 22 -2.13 -4.49 7.16
C GLU A 22 -3.03 -5.14 8.23
N PRO A 23 -4.35 -4.89 8.28
CA PRO A 23 -5.19 -5.48 9.33
C PRO A 23 -5.28 -7.02 9.31
N GLN A 24 -4.92 -7.66 8.21
CA GLN A 24 -4.98 -9.13 8.09
C GLN A 24 -3.85 -9.82 8.86
N TYR A 25 -2.72 -9.12 9.07
CA TYR A 25 -1.57 -9.68 9.78
C TYR A 25 -1.82 -9.92 11.28
N ARG A 26 -2.87 -9.32 11.87
CA ARG A 26 -3.29 -9.59 13.25
C ARG A 26 -3.99 -10.95 13.44
N VAL A 27 -4.46 -11.58 12.34
CA VAL A 27 -5.14 -12.89 12.40
C VAL A 27 -4.15 -13.95 12.88
N PRO A 28 -4.48 -14.77 13.90
CA PRO A 28 -3.51 -15.68 14.52
C PRO A 28 -2.73 -16.57 13.55
N ALA A 29 -3.39 -17.20 12.58
CA ALA A 29 -2.72 -18.05 11.59
C ALA A 29 -1.78 -17.26 10.66
N VAL A 30 -2.12 -16.00 10.32
CA VAL A 30 -1.27 -15.13 9.50
C VAL A 30 -0.09 -14.60 10.32
N LYS A 31 -0.33 -14.28 11.60
CA LYS A 31 0.73 -13.86 12.54
C LYS A 31 1.77 -14.98 12.74
N ASP A 32 1.32 -16.24 12.90
CA ASP A 32 2.20 -17.40 12.97
C ASP A 32 3.01 -17.59 11.68
N LEU A 33 2.36 -17.51 10.52
CA LEU A 33 3.05 -17.56 9.22
C LEU A 33 4.12 -16.46 9.12
N LEU A 34 3.80 -15.22 9.48
CA LEU A 34 4.76 -14.11 9.43
C LEU A 34 5.94 -14.32 10.38
N SER A 35 5.70 -14.91 11.56
CA SER A 35 6.77 -15.30 12.49
C SER A 35 7.72 -16.34 11.85
N ARG A 36 7.17 -17.34 11.15
CA ARG A 36 7.97 -18.33 10.40
C ARG A 36 8.71 -17.70 9.22
N VAL A 37 8.09 -16.74 8.54
CA VAL A 37 8.75 -15.94 7.48
C VAL A 37 9.96 -15.20 8.04
N GLY A 38 9.81 -14.49 9.17
CA GLY A 38 10.92 -13.80 9.83
C GLY A 38 12.04 -14.75 10.24
N ALA A 39 11.70 -15.95 10.76
CA ALA A 39 12.67 -16.97 11.20
C ALA A 39 13.38 -17.66 10.02
N SER A 40 12.80 -17.68 8.83
CA SER A 40 13.36 -18.38 7.65
C SER A 40 14.59 -17.71 7.06
N GLY A 41 14.83 -16.43 7.36
CA GLY A 41 15.90 -15.65 6.74
C GLY A 41 15.72 -15.41 5.23
N ARG A 42 14.53 -15.64 4.69
CA ARG A 42 14.25 -15.46 3.26
C ARG A 42 13.80 -14.04 2.94
N PRO A 43 14.18 -13.49 1.77
CA PRO A 43 13.72 -12.18 1.35
C PRO A 43 12.21 -12.17 1.15
N CYS A 44 11.58 -11.07 1.57
CA CYS A 44 10.14 -10.91 1.58
C CYS A 44 9.72 -9.60 0.92
N MET A 45 8.80 -9.65 -0.04
CA MET A 45 8.19 -8.48 -0.66
C MET A 45 6.75 -8.34 -0.19
N SER A 46 6.42 -7.22 0.44
CA SER A 46 5.03 -6.91 0.81
C SER A 46 4.35 -6.10 -0.30
N ILE A 47 3.12 -6.47 -0.64
CA ILE A 47 2.27 -5.75 -1.61
C ILE A 47 1.13 -5.10 -0.83
N MET A 48 1.33 -3.87 -0.35
CA MET A 48 0.37 -3.15 0.48
C MET A 48 0.61 -1.63 0.42
N ASN A 49 -0.39 -0.85 0.82
CA ASN A 49 -0.25 0.62 0.88
C ASN A 49 0.36 1.08 2.22
N MET A 50 0.01 0.38 3.31
CA MET A 50 0.62 0.60 4.62
C MET A 50 1.95 -0.15 4.65
N PRO A 51 3.11 0.53 4.71
CA PRO A 51 4.39 -0.17 4.72
C PRO A 51 4.52 -1.07 5.95
N PRO A 52 5.14 -2.25 5.87
CA PRO A 52 5.56 -2.99 7.05
C PRO A 52 6.42 -2.12 7.96
N LEU A 53 6.23 -2.22 9.28
CA LEU A 53 7.02 -1.44 10.22
C LEU A 53 8.53 -1.73 10.09
N SER A 54 8.88 -2.99 9.81
CA SER A 54 10.27 -3.40 9.54
C SER A 54 10.83 -2.74 8.28
N PHE A 55 10.01 -2.50 7.23
CA PHE A 55 10.46 -1.72 6.07
C PHE A 55 10.70 -0.25 6.42
N LEU A 56 9.85 0.37 7.23
CA LEU A 56 10.03 1.77 7.65
C LEU A 56 11.33 1.98 8.45
N ARG A 57 11.80 0.97 9.18
CA ARG A 57 13.09 1.00 9.90
C ARG A 57 14.31 1.13 8.96
N ARG A 58 14.15 0.95 7.65
CA ARG A 58 15.19 1.22 6.64
C ARG A 58 15.34 2.71 6.32
N ILE A 59 14.43 3.55 6.78
CA ILE A 59 14.44 5.00 6.56
C ILE A 59 14.98 5.66 7.83
N PRO A 60 16.21 6.21 7.80
CA PRO A 60 16.87 6.71 9.03
C PRO A 60 16.11 7.82 9.77
N ALA A 61 15.31 8.60 9.04
CA ALA A 61 14.50 9.68 9.61
C ALA A 61 13.21 9.18 10.30
N VAL A 62 12.89 7.89 10.22
CA VAL A 62 11.67 7.32 10.81
C VAL A 62 11.98 6.66 12.16
N ASP A 63 11.38 7.21 13.22
CA ASP A 63 11.30 6.50 14.50
C ASP A 63 10.18 5.45 14.44
N GLY A 64 10.57 4.18 14.33
CA GLY A 64 9.63 3.07 14.26
C GLY A 64 8.73 2.94 15.50
N GLU A 65 9.19 3.35 16.68
CA GLU A 65 8.39 3.29 17.90
C GLU A 65 7.28 4.36 17.91
N ALA A 66 7.56 5.54 17.39
CA ALA A 66 6.59 6.64 17.31
C ALA A 66 5.38 6.35 16.40
N VAL A 67 5.49 5.39 15.49
CA VAL A 67 4.42 5.06 14.52
C VAL A 67 3.72 3.72 14.82
N ARG A 68 4.06 3.02 15.90
CA ARG A 68 3.47 1.71 16.23
C ARG A 68 1.94 1.76 16.36
N ASP A 69 1.41 2.82 16.93
CA ASP A 69 -0.04 3.01 17.13
C ASP A 69 -0.83 3.22 15.82
N CYS A 70 -0.13 3.34 14.70
CA CYS A 70 -0.76 3.37 13.38
C CYS A 70 -1.12 1.98 12.86
N TYR A 71 -0.54 0.92 13.44
CA TYR A 71 -0.76 -0.48 13.06
C TYR A 71 -1.83 -1.13 13.93
N THR A 72 -2.55 -2.07 13.34
CA THR A 72 -3.55 -2.87 14.09
C THR A 72 -2.85 -3.80 15.09
N ASP A 73 -1.72 -4.37 14.72
CA ASP A 73 -0.81 -5.11 15.60
C ASP A 73 0.65 -4.92 15.09
N ALA A 74 1.33 -3.91 15.62
CA ALA A 74 2.70 -3.61 15.22
C ALA A 74 3.70 -4.74 15.59
N SER A 75 3.36 -5.56 16.60
CA SER A 75 4.26 -6.60 17.12
C SER A 75 4.57 -7.71 16.10
N VAL A 76 3.72 -7.86 15.09
CA VAL A 76 3.92 -8.86 14.02
C VAL A 76 5.17 -8.62 13.20
N TRP A 77 5.67 -7.36 13.18
CA TRP A 77 6.85 -6.95 12.43
C TRP A 77 8.16 -6.98 13.23
N ASP A 78 8.11 -7.25 14.55
CA ASP A 78 9.29 -7.13 15.42
C ASP A 78 10.37 -8.17 15.11
N ASN A 79 9.98 -9.34 14.61
CA ASN A 79 10.90 -10.42 14.26
C ASN A 79 11.25 -10.47 12.76
N VAL A 80 10.83 -9.48 11.98
CA VAL A 80 11.15 -9.39 10.55
C VAL A 80 12.35 -8.46 10.38
N ASP A 81 13.46 -9.00 9.90
CA ASP A 81 14.69 -8.24 9.66
C ASP A 81 14.44 -7.18 8.56
N PRO A 82 14.73 -5.89 8.83
CA PRO A 82 14.60 -4.81 7.85
C PRO A 82 15.35 -5.06 6.54
N SER A 83 16.50 -5.73 6.58
CA SER A 83 17.29 -6.05 5.39
C SER A 83 16.64 -7.08 4.47
N LEU A 84 15.75 -7.91 5.03
CA LEU A 84 15.05 -9.00 4.33
C LEU A 84 13.66 -8.61 3.83
N ILE A 85 13.19 -7.38 4.09
CA ILE A 85 11.87 -6.96 3.65
C ILE A 85 11.93 -5.78 2.69
N THR A 86 11.10 -5.85 1.65
CA THR A 86 10.86 -4.70 0.77
C THR A 86 9.38 -4.44 0.58
N LEU A 87 9.07 -3.22 0.15
CA LEU A 87 7.72 -2.75 -0.16
C LEU A 87 7.50 -2.71 -1.66
N CYS A 88 6.35 -3.20 -2.07
CA CYS A 88 5.79 -3.03 -3.40
C CYS A 88 4.45 -2.32 -3.30
N SER A 89 4.34 -1.16 -3.92
CA SER A 89 3.08 -0.44 -4.01
C SER A 89 2.38 -0.81 -5.31
N PRO A 90 1.24 -1.54 -5.27
CA PRO A 90 0.45 -1.82 -6.46
C PRO A 90 -0.33 -0.58 -6.88
N ASP A 91 -0.57 -0.45 -8.18
CA ASP A 91 -1.47 0.55 -8.75
C ASP A 91 -2.67 -0.13 -9.45
N PRO A 92 -3.35 -1.10 -8.83
CA PRO A 92 -4.41 -1.83 -9.48
C PRO A 92 -5.75 -1.12 -9.34
N GLN A 93 -6.48 -1.08 -10.44
CA GLN A 93 -7.92 -0.98 -10.44
C GLN A 93 -8.49 -2.40 -10.60
N ALA A 94 -8.17 -3.26 -9.63
CA ALA A 94 -8.62 -4.63 -9.60
C ALA A 94 -9.78 -4.81 -8.63
N PHE A 95 -10.78 -5.60 -9.02
CA PHE A 95 -11.84 -6.05 -8.13
C PHE A 95 -12.26 -7.46 -8.47
N ARG A 96 -12.83 -8.15 -7.49
CA ARG A 96 -13.41 -9.45 -7.68
C ARG A 96 -14.92 -9.29 -7.88
N PRO A 97 -15.48 -9.64 -9.06
CA PRO A 97 -16.91 -9.62 -9.27
C PRO A 97 -17.61 -10.62 -8.32
N PRO A 98 -18.68 -10.20 -7.61
CA PRO A 98 -19.37 -11.08 -6.65
C PRO A 98 -19.99 -12.33 -7.30
N GLU A 99 -20.37 -12.22 -8.57
CA GLU A 99 -20.99 -13.26 -9.39
C GLU A 99 -20.01 -14.30 -9.92
N GLU A 100 -18.71 -13.99 -9.88
CA GLU A 100 -17.65 -14.85 -10.41
C GLU A 100 -17.01 -15.74 -9.33
N LYS A 101 -16.26 -16.74 -9.77
CA LYS A 101 -15.47 -17.59 -8.85
C LYS A 101 -14.45 -16.76 -8.08
N CYS A 102 -14.09 -17.21 -6.90
CA CYS A 102 -13.18 -16.47 -6.00
C CYS A 102 -11.76 -16.23 -6.57
N ASN A 103 -11.37 -16.95 -7.60
CA ASN A 103 -10.08 -16.80 -8.31
C ASN A 103 -10.17 -15.93 -9.57
N VAL A 104 -11.31 -15.26 -9.83
CA VAL A 104 -11.47 -14.33 -10.95
C VAL A 104 -11.24 -12.91 -10.45
N LEU A 105 -10.31 -12.21 -11.10
CA LEU A 105 -10.02 -10.79 -10.90
C LEU A 105 -10.27 -10.03 -12.20
N GLN A 106 -11.04 -8.95 -12.14
CA GLN A 106 -11.14 -7.97 -13.21
C GLN A 106 -10.15 -6.82 -12.95
N VAL A 107 -9.30 -6.54 -13.93
CA VAL A 107 -8.34 -5.44 -13.87
C VAL A 107 -8.74 -4.39 -14.89
N GLY A 108 -9.11 -3.20 -14.40
CA GLY A 108 -9.64 -2.11 -15.24
C GLY A 108 -8.57 -1.23 -15.89
N LEU A 109 -7.34 -1.27 -15.42
CA LEU A 109 -6.22 -0.50 -15.93
C LEU A 109 -4.94 -1.34 -15.93
N PRO A 110 -3.97 -1.04 -16.83
CA PRO A 110 -2.63 -1.59 -16.71
C PRO A 110 -2.09 -1.36 -15.30
N THR A 111 -1.59 -2.42 -14.70
CA THR A 111 -1.14 -2.38 -13.31
C THR A 111 0.38 -2.35 -13.25
N ASN A 112 0.93 -1.32 -12.62
CA ASN A 112 2.35 -1.21 -12.33
C ASN A 112 2.59 -1.51 -10.85
N PHE A 113 3.34 -2.57 -10.59
CA PHE A 113 3.88 -2.89 -9.28
C PHE A 113 5.24 -2.21 -9.15
N LYS A 114 5.35 -1.23 -8.25
CA LYS A 114 6.59 -0.50 -7.99
C LYS A 114 7.20 -1.03 -6.71
N ALA A 115 8.24 -1.81 -6.82
CA ALA A 115 8.97 -2.38 -5.70
C ALA A 115 10.25 -1.58 -5.43
N ALA A 116 10.57 -1.36 -4.16
CA ALA A 116 11.89 -0.90 -3.76
C ALA A 116 12.89 -2.06 -3.81
N ARG A 117 14.18 -1.75 -4.00
CA ARG A 117 15.23 -2.75 -3.84
C ARG A 117 15.31 -3.25 -2.39
N PHE A 118 15.88 -4.44 -2.20
CA PHE A 118 16.39 -4.87 -0.90
C PHE A 118 17.71 -4.12 -0.57
N GLU A 119 18.17 -4.24 0.66
CA GLU A 119 19.52 -3.77 1.02
C GLU A 119 20.60 -4.60 0.31
N SER A 120 20.39 -5.92 0.24
CA SER A 120 21.25 -6.85 -0.49
C SER A 120 21.06 -6.75 -1.99
N ASP A 121 22.16 -6.69 -2.74
CA ASP A 121 22.17 -6.77 -4.22
C ASP A 121 21.70 -8.14 -4.71
N ASP A 122 22.07 -9.23 -4.01
CA ASP A 122 21.66 -10.59 -4.35
C ASP A 122 20.14 -10.75 -4.24
N HIS A 123 19.53 -10.27 -3.16
CA HIS A 123 18.07 -10.30 -3.03
C HIS A 123 17.38 -9.38 -4.05
N THR A 124 17.99 -8.24 -4.36
CA THR A 124 17.49 -7.34 -5.39
C THR A 124 17.53 -7.98 -6.77
N ALA A 125 18.56 -8.79 -7.06
CA ALA A 125 18.69 -9.52 -8.32
C ALA A 125 17.51 -10.50 -8.55
N ILE A 126 16.98 -11.11 -7.49
CA ILE A 126 15.77 -11.96 -7.58
C ILE A 126 14.59 -11.16 -8.11
N LEU A 127 14.37 -9.94 -7.56
CA LEU A 127 13.28 -9.06 -8.03
C LEU A 127 13.49 -8.58 -9.47
N ARG A 128 14.74 -8.23 -9.85
CA ARG A 128 15.04 -7.78 -11.21
C ARG A 128 14.87 -8.92 -12.22
N LYS A 129 15.24 -10.15 -11.84
CA LYS A 129 14.95 -11.32 -12.65
C LYS A 129 13.46 -11.54 -12.84
N LEU A 130 12.66 -11.40 -11.77
CA LEU A 130 11.20 -11.49 -11.85
C LEU A 130 10.61 -10.37 -12.72
N GLU A 131 11.15 -9.15 -12.65
CA GLU A 131 10.79 -8.03 -13.54
C GLU A 131 11.02 -8.38 -15.00
N GLU A 132 12.20 -8.91 -15.35
CA GLU A 132 12.54 -9.35 -16.71
C GLU A 132 11.61 -10.47 -17.20
N ASP A 133 11.38 -11.48 -16.36
CA ASP A 133 10.52 -12.62 -16.70
C ASP A 133 9.09 -12.17 -16.99
N ILE A 134 8.52 -11.28 -16.17
CA ILE A 134 7.17 -10.72 -16.39
C ILE A 134 7.12 -9.89 -17.69
N GLN A 135 8.16 -9.10 -17.98
CA GLN A 135 8.23 -8.31 -19.22
C GLN A 135 8.34 -9.17 -20.47
N GLY A 136 9.00 -10.32 -20.35
CA GLY A 136 9.17 -11.28 -21.46
C GLY A 136 7.91 -12.06 -21.81
N ILE A 137 6.87 -12.05 -20.94
CA ILE A 137 5.65 -12.81 -21.16
C ILE A 137 4.73 -12.08 -22.14
N HIS A 138 4.41 -12.77 -23.22
CA HIS A 138 3.41 -12.34 -24.20
C HIS A 138 2.31 -13.42 -24.28
N TYR A 139 1.11 -13.01 -24.64
CA TYR A 139 0.02 -13.94 -24.88
C TYR A 139 -0.68 -13.63 -26.21
N ASN A 140 -1.23 -14.64 -26.85
CA ASN A 140 -1.87 -14.50 -28.13
C ASN A 140 -3.37 -14.27 -27.99
N ILE A 141 -3.85 -13.13 -28.49
CA ILE A 141 -5.28 -12.83 -28.62
C ILE A 141 -5.61 -12.82 -30.12
N VAL A 142 -6.30 -13.87 -30.58
CA VAL A 142 -6.80 -13.97 -31.97
C VAL A 142 -5.66 -13.72 -32.99
N GLY A 143 -4.51 -14.37 -32.79
CA GLY A 143 -3.35 -14.25 -33.69
C GLY A 143 -2.46 -13.02 -33.49
N LYS A 144 -2.76 -12.16 -32.53
CA LYS A 144 -1.95 -10.99 -32.18
C LYS A 144 -1.25 -11.23 -30.84
N GLU A 145 0.06 -11.10 -30.84
CA GLU A 145 0.84 -11.08 -29.58
C GLU A 145 0.60 -9.79 -28.81
N VAL A 146 0.31 -9.92 -27.51
CA VAL A 146 0.01 -8.81 -26.61
C VAL A 146 0.84 -8.97 -25.35
N GLU A 147 1.49 -7.88 -24.90
CA GLU A 147 2.17 -7.83 -23.60
C GLU A 147 1.16 -7.96 -22.45
N LEU A 148 1.60 -8.52 -21.32
CA LEU A 148 0.80 -8.50 -20.11
C LEU A 148 0.51 -7.06 -19.67
N PRO A 149 -0.75 -6.75 -19.28
CA PRO A 149 -1.10 -5.43 -18.74
C PRO A 149 -0.61 -5.22 -17.30
N VAL A 150 0.22 -6.13 -16.80
CA VAL A 150 0.81 -6.09 -15.46
C VAL A 150 2.32 -6.03 -15.60
N LYS A 151 2.95 -5.07 -14.92
CA LYS A 151 4.40 -4.86 -14.95
C LYS A 151 4.93 -4.74 -13.52
N LEU A 152 6.01 -5.44 -13.22
CA LEU A 152 6.84 -5.17 -12.06
C LEU A 152 7.93 -4.15 -12.47
N ARG A 153 8.23 -3.21 -11.58
CA ARG A 153 9.33 -2.25 -11.72
C ARG A 153 10.08 -2.18 -10.41
N VAL A 154 11.36 -2.53 -10.45
CA VAL A 154 12.26 -2.49 -9.29
C VAL A 154 13.05 -1.20 -9.31
N HIS A 155 12.94 -0.41 -8.25
CA HIS A 155 13.55 0.90 -8.11
C HIS A 155 14.63 0.89 -7.03
N ASP A 156 15.68 1.68 -7.23
CA ASP A 156 16.78 1.79 -6.26
C ASP A 156 16.40 2.62 -5.02
N SER A 157 15.44 3.53 -5.17
CA SER A 157 14.93 4.31 -4.05
C SER A 157 13.85 3.56 -3.27
N VAL A 158 13.96 3.58 -1.94
CA VAL A 158 12.95 3.07 -1.01
C VAL A 158 11.69 3.94 -0.98
N PHE A 159 11.75 5.17 -1.51
CA PHE A 159 10.64 6.10 -1.52
C PHE A 159 9.67 5.93 -2.69
N VAL A 160 10.08 5.28 -3.78
CA VAL A 160 9.19 5.10 -4.95
C VAL A 160 7.88 4.39 -4.61
N PRO A 161 7.83 3.32 -3.81
CA PRO A 161 6.55 2.75 -3.37
C PRO A 161 5.75 3.70 -2.46
N LEU A 162 6.41 4.56 -1.68
CA LEU A 162 5.78 5.52 -0.77
C LEU A 162 5.18 6.73 -1.50
N ALA A 163 5.56 6.97 -2.76
CA ALA A 163 4.95 8.00 -3.60
C ALA A 163 3.41 7.89 -3.68
N LYS A 164 2.87 6.71 -3.39
CA LYS A 164 1.43 6.49 -3.32
C LYS A 164 0.75 7.23 -2.16
N TRP A 165 1.47 7.59 -1.11
CA TRP A 165 0.90 8.33 0.04
C TRP A 165 0.25 9.64 -0.42
N CYS A 166 0.88 10.37 -1.36
CA CYS A 166 0.30 11.58 -1.91
C CYS A 166 -1.08 11.33 -2.51
N MET A 167 -1.24 10.26 -3.31
CA MET A 167 -2.51 9.87 -3.94
C MET A 167 -3.53 9.39 -2.90
N LEU A 168 -3.07 8.66 -1.87
CA LEU A 168 -3.94 8.15 -0.81
C LEU A 168 -4.54 9.29 -0.01
N LEU A 169 -3.73 10.27 0.41
CA LEU A 169 -4.19 11.42 1.20
C LEU A 169 -5.04 12.37 0.35
N ALA A 170 -4.57 12.77 -0.85
CA ALA A 170 -5.29 13.73 -1.69
C ALA A 170 -6.56 13.16 -2.35
N GLY A 171 -6.76 11.86 -2.38
CA GLY A 171 -7.90 11.24 -3.03
C GLY A 171 -8.57 10.13 -2.23
N ASN A 172 -7.85 9.05 -1.93
CA ASN A 172 -8.47 7.84 -1.38
C ASN A 172 -9.13 8.08 -0.02
N TYR A 173 -8.46 8.73 0.92
CA TYR A 173 -9.01 9.02 2.25
C TYR A 173 -10.02 10.18 2.20
N ARG A 174 -9.89 11.12 1.28
CA ARG A 174 -10.88 12.18 1.05
C ARG A 174 -12.22 11.67 0.48
N CYS A 175 -12.27 10.41 0.01
CA CYS A 175 -13.56 9.75 -0.25
C CYS A 175 -14.42 9.59 1.00
N VAL A 176 -13.81 9.57 2.19
CA VAL A 176 -14.50 9.41 3.47
C VAL A 176 -15.09 10.76 3.88
N GLN A 177 -16.43 10.86 3.90
CA GLN A 177 -17.14 12.02 4.35
C GLN A 177 -17.87 11.72 5.67
N ALA A 178 -18.39 12.71 6.35
CA ALA A 178 -19.02 12.54 7.65
C ALA A 178 -20.22 11.54 7.65
N LYS A 179 -20.97 11.50 6.54
CA LYS A 179 -22.20 10.69 6.42
C LYS A 179 -22.22 9.76 5.20
N GLU A 180 -21.33 9.95 4.25
CA GLU A 180 -21.35 9.23 2.98
C GLU A 180 -19.93 9.02 2.44
N MET A 181 -19.81 8.24 1.37
CA MET A 181 -18.56 8.02 0.65
C MET A 181 -18.68 8.55 -0.78
N ILE A 182 -17.76 9.41 -1.19
CA ILE A 182 -17.74 9.99 -2.56
C ILE A 182 -16.72 9.28 -3.44
N PRO A 183 -16.90 9.28 -4.78
CA PRO A 183 -15.91 8.77 -5.73
C PRO A 183 -14.57 9.51 -5.65
N ILE A 184 -13.45 8.80 -5.94
CA ILE A 184 -12.10 9.41 -5.95
C ILE A 184 -12.07 10.62 -6.90
N ARG A 185 -12.72 10.52 -8.08
CA ARG A 185 -12.81 11.64 -9.02
C ARG A 185 -13.38 12.88 -8.36
N GLU A 186 -14.45 12.76 -7.60
CA GLU A 186 -15.08 13.89 -6.90
C GLU A 186 -14.17 14.39 -5.77
N ALA A 187 -13.60 13.50 -4.98
CA ALA A 187 -12.68 13.85 -3.90
C ALA A 187 -11.50 14.70 -4.39
N VAL A 188 -10.98 14.39 -5.60
CA VAL A 188 -9.85 15.12 -6.19
C VAL A 188 -10.30 16.39 -6.91
N HIS A 189 -11.39 16.35 -7.70
CA HIS A 189 -11.70 17.41 -8.66
C HIS A 189 -12.73 18.44 -8.17
N THR A 190 -13.42 18.23 -7.05
CA THR A 190 -14.33 19.23 -6.47
C THR A 190 -13.59 20.50 -6.05
N ASN A 191 -12.36 20.33 -5.55
CA ASN A 191 -11.44 21.45 -5.27
C ASN A 191 -10.03 21.00 -5.64
N LEU A 192 -9.63 21.29 -6.88
CA LEU A 192 -8.36 20.82 -7.43
C LEU A 192 -7.16 21.46 -6.72
N ASP A 193 -7.25 22.76 -6.39
CA ASP A 193 -6.17 23.50 -5.72
C ASP A 193 -5.91 22.96 -4.32
N ALA A 194 -6.97 22.63 -3.55
CA ALA A 194 -6.81 21.99 -2.25
C ALA A 194 -6.24 20.58 -2.38
N SER A 195 -6.63 19.85 -3.42
CA SER A 195 -6.08 18.51 -3.67
C SER A 195 -4.61 18.55 -4.04
N GLU A 196 -4.19 19.52 -4.84
CA GLU A 196 -2.79 19.75 -5.21
C GLU A 196 -1.97 20.19 -4.01
N SER A 197 -2.48 21.11 -3.20
CA SER A 197 -1.82 21.58 -1.98
C SER A 197 -1.55 20.42 -1.02
N LEU A 198 -2.55 19.59 -0.73
CA LEU A 198 -2.38 18.43 0.13
C LEU A 198 -1.43 17.39 -0.48
N TYR A 199 -1.54 17.15 -1.79
CA TYR A 199 -0.66 16.23 -2.52
C TYR A 199 0.81 16.65 -2.37
N ASN A 200 1.10 17.91 -2.62
CA ASN A 200 2.45 18.47 -2.55
C ASN A 200 2.95 18.50 -1.10
N TRP A 201 2.10 18.79 -0.14
CA TRP A 201 2.46 18.73 1.28
C TRP A 201 2.91 17.31 1.71
N VAL A 202 2.23 16.25 1.23
CA VAL A 202 2.66 14.86 1.47
C VAL A 202 3.95 14.54 0.70
N ALA A 203 4.13 15.10 -0.50
CA ALA A 203 5.37 14.97 -1.25
C ALA A 203 6.56 15.58 -0.49
N ASP A 204 6.38 16.77 0.07
CA ASP A 204 7.39 17.45 0.90
C ASP A 204 7.71 16.64 2.16
N LEU A 205 6.73 15.97 2.77
CA LEU A 205 6.97 15.01 3.85
C LEU A 205 7.89 13.87 3.39
N CYS A 206 7.62 13.25 2.23
CA CYS A 206 8.48 12.19 1.71
C CYS A 206 9.93 12.68 1.50
N VAL A 207 10.08 13.91 1.02
CA VAL A 207 11.41 14.56 0.85
C VAL A 207 12.07 14.82 2.19
N SER A 208 11.35 15.32 3.20
CA SER A 208 11.90 15.55 4.55
C SER A 208 12.39 14.27 5.22
N LEU A 209 11.79 13.12 4.86
CA LEU A 209 12.22 11.81 5.34
C LEU A 209 13.44 11.25 4.57
N GLY A 210 13.92 11.95 3.53
CA GLY A 210 15.11 11.57 2.76
C GLY A 210 14.83 11.10 1.32
N GLY A 211 13.59 11.22 0.85
CA GLY A 211 13.23 10.94 -0.55
C GLY A 211 13.63 12.07 -1.50
N ASP A 212 13.51 11.81 -2.80
CA ASP A 212 13.70 12.80 -3.86
C ASP A 212 12.35 13.06 -4.56
N HIS A 213 12.12 14.30 -5.00
CA HIS A 213 10.95 14.62 -5.83
C HIS A 213 10.89 13.78 -7.11
N ALA A 214 12.03 13.33 -7.64
CA ALA A 214 12.08 12.44 -8.79
C ALA A 214 11.51 11.03 -8.53
N ASP A 215 11.43 10.60 -7.26
CA ASP A 215 10.80 9.35 -6.85
C ASP A 215 9.26 9.42 -6.89
N LEU A 216 8.73 10.64 -6.90
CA LEU A 216 7.30 10.90 -6.74
C LEU A 216 6.61 11.08 -8.09
N VAL A 217 5.30 10.90 -8.10
CA VAL A 217 4.49 11.12 -9.30
C VAL A 217 4.01 12.58 -9.31
N PRO A 218 4.17 13.34 -10.39
CA PRO A 218 3.62 14.69 -10.49
C PRO A 218 2.09 14.71 -10.29
N PHE A 219 1.58 15.73 -9.59
CA PHE A 219 0.14 15.84 -9.28
C PHE A 219 -0.73 15.81 -10.52
N GLU A 220 -0.35 16.46 -11.61
CA GLU A 220 -1.14 16.54 -12.85
C GLU A 220 -1.36 15.15 -13.47
N LYS A 221 -0.35 14.26 -13.36
CA LYS A 221 -0.50 12.85 -13.79
C LYS A 221 -1.54 12.14 -12.95
N TYR A 222 -1.50 12.32 -11.63
CA TYR A 222 -2.48 11.73 -10.73
C TYR A 222 -3.88 12.31 -10.96
N ALA A 223 -4.02 13.62 -11.00
CA ALA A 223 -5.30 14.28 -11.24
C ALA A 223 -5.96 13.80 -12.54
N LYS A 224 -5.17 13.69 -13.63
CA LYS A 224 -5.65 13.14 -14.90
C LYS A 224 -6.12 11.68 -14.76
N ALA A 225 -5.39 10.83 -14.07
CA ALA A 225 -5.78 9.44 -13.83
C ALA A 225 -7.04 9.36 -12.97
N ALA A 226 -7.19 10.22 -11.97
CA ALA A 226 -8.33 10.28 -11.07
C ALA A 226 -9.67 10.53 -11.77
N LEU A 227 -9.68 11.17 -12.94
CA LEU A 227 -10.90 11.36 -13.76
C LEU A 227 -11.60 10.04 -14.12
N SER A 228 -10.85 8.96 -14.25
CA SER A 228 -11.37 7.61 -14.54
C SER A 228 -11.90 6.89 -13.30
N LEU A 229 -11.58 7.35 -12.08
CA LEU A 229 -11.86 6.69 -10.82
C LEU A 229 -13.25 7.06 -10.28
N ARG A 230 -14.28 6.42 -10.83
CA ARG A 230 -15.70 6.72 -10.59
C ARG A 230 -16.30 6.05 -9.35
N LYS A 231 -15.50 5.30 -8.58
CA LYS A 231 -15.94 4.64 -7.35
C LYS A 231 -15.19 5.22 -6.15
N PRO A 232 -15.75 5.13 -4.94
CA PRO A 232 -15.01 5.41 -3.72
C PRO A 232 -13.80 4.48 -3.59
N SER A 233 -12.79 4.91 -2.85
CA SER A 233 -11.59 4.13 -2.59
C SER A 233 -11.90 2.81 -1.88
N SER A 234 -10.96 1.88 -1.87
CA SER A 234 -11.08 0.62 -1.12
C SER A 234 -11.26 0.86 0.38
N ALA A 235 -10.51 1.81 0.95
CA ALA A 235 -10.65 2.20 2.34
C ALA A 235 -12.06 2.73 2.65
N ALA A 236 -12.57 3.67 1.84
CA ALA A 236 -13.91 4.22 2.00
C ALA A 236 -15.00 3.14 1.88
N ARG A 237 -14.87 2.23 0.88
CA ARG A 237 -15.83 1.13 0.73
C ARG A 237 -15.77 0.13 1.90
N ALA A 238 -14.59 -0.15 2.44
CA ALA A 238 -14.44 -1.00 3.61
C ALA A 238 -15.12 -0.39 4.84
N LEU A 239 -14.91 0.91 5.09
CA LEU A 239 -15.58 1.64 6.17
C LEU A 239 -17.11 1.61 6.01
N ALA A 240 -17.63 1.88 4.80
CA ALA A 240 -19.06 1.82 4.52
C ALA A 240 -19.64 0.40 4.67
N ALA A 241 -18.82 -0.63 4.41
CA ALA A 241 -19.17 -2.03 4.64
C ALA A 241 -18.95 -2.50 6.10
N LYS A 242 -18.80 -1.56 7.03
CA LYS A 242 -18.64 -1.80 8.47
C LYS A 242 -17.36 -2.55 8.86
N ALA A 243 -16.29 -2.43 8.07
CA ALA A 243 -15.00 -2.98 8.45
C ALA A 243 -14.51 -2.31 9.76
N PRO A 244 -14.18 -3.09 10.80
CA PRO A 244 -13.70 -2.54 12.08
C PRO A 244 -12.24 -2.09 12.03
N TYR A 245 -11.51 -2.45 10.96
CA TYR A 245 -10.11 -2.12 10.74
C TYR A 245 -9.83 -1.91 9.25
N ILE A 246 -8.99 -0.93 8.94
CA ILE A 246 -8.45 -0.65 7.59
C ILE A 246 -6.96 -0.29 7.72
N GLU A 247 -6.23 -0.25 6.59
CA GLU A 247 -4.89 0.35 6.57
C GLU A 247 -4.98 1.84 6.93
N ARG A 248 -4.12 2.29 7.85
CA ARG A 248 -4.12 3.65 8.42
C ARG A 248 -2.94 4.48 7.92
N VAL A 249 -2.79 4.56 6.59
CA VAL A 249 -1.76 5.43 5.99
C VAL A 249 -2.01 6.90 6.32
N ASP A 250 -3.27 7.32 6.48
CA ASP A 250 -3.64 8.64 6.97
C ASP A 250 -2.99 8.96 8.33
N LYS A 251 -3.16 8.07 9.31
CA LYS A 251 -2.60 8.19 10.65
C LYS A 251 -1.07 8.09 10.64
N LEU A 252 -0.51 7.21 9.80
CA LEU A 252 0.93 7.07 9.63
C LEU A 252 1.55 8.36 9.08
N VAL A 253 0.96 8.96 8.04
CA VAL A 253 1.42 10.24 7.47
C VAL A 253 1.32 11.36 8.49
N GLN A 254 0.23 11.42 9.28
CA GLN A 254 0.09 12.39 10.38
C GLN A 254 1.21 12.25 11.42
N ALA A 255 1.46 11.03 11.89
CA ALA A 255 2.50 10.77 12.90
C ALA A 255 3.90 11.11 12.40
N LEU A 256 4.23 10.69 11.16
CA LEU A 256 5.52 11.00 10.54
C LEU A 256 5.70 12.51 10.32
N ALA A 257 4.66 13.20 9.86
CA ALA A 257 4.69 14.66 9.69
C ALA A 257 4.94 15.37 11.03
N GLY A 258 4.26 14.95 12.09
CA GLY A 258 4.49 15.47 13.44
C GLY A 258 5.94 15.32 13.90
N SER A 259 6.59 14.18 13.60
CA SER A 259 8.01 13.97 13.92
C SER A 259 8.96 14.88 13.12
N GLN A 260 8.53 15.37 11.95
CA GLN A 260 9.26 16.31 11.11
C GLN A 260 8.87 17.79 11.38
N GLY A 261 8.04 18.06 12.41
CA GLY A 261 7.55 19.40 12.70
C GLY A 261 6.55 19.94 11.67
N MET A 262 5.99 19.10 10.82
CA MET A 262 4.98 19.43 9.82
C MET A 262 3.58 19.21 10.37
N GLN A 263 2.63 20.08 10.05
CA GLN A 263 1.22 19.98 10.45
C GLN A 263 0.30 20.31 9.28
N SER A 264 -0.86 19.67 9.25
CA SER A 264 -1.91 19.92 8.25
C SER A 264 -3.29 19.66 8.84
N ASP A 265 -4.10 20.72 8.98
CA ASP A 265 -5.47 20.64 9.45
C ASP A 265 -6.33 19.70 8.58
N GLU A 266 -5.99 19.55 7.30
CA GLU A 266 -6.73 18.66 6.39
C GLU A 266 -6.41 17.19 6.66
N VAL A 267 -5.15 16.87 6.98
CA VAL A 267 -4.76 15.52 7.41
C VAL A 267 -5.40 15.20 8.76
N ASP A 268 -5.35 16.12 9.71
CA ASP A 268 -5.93 15.95 11.05
C ASP A 268 -7.44 15.65 10.95
N ARG A 269 -8.17 16.45 10.18
CA ARG A 269 -9.61 16.21 9.93
C ARG A 269 -9.88 14.87 9.24
N THR A 270 -9.00 14.45 8.33
CA THR A 270 -9.12 13.17 7.65
C THR A 270 -8.97 12.02 8.65
N VAL A 271 -7.97 12.09 9.52
CA VAL A 271 -7.73 11.09 10.58
C VAL A 271 -8.92 11.03 11.53
N GLU A 272 -9.44 12.17 11.97
CA GLU A 272 -10.62 12.26 12.84
C GLU A 272 -11.87 11.62 12.22
N LEU A 273 -12.12 11.87 10.92
CA LEU A 273 -13.23 11.27 10.19
C LEU A 273 -13.11 9.74 10.13
N VAL A 274 -11.92 9.24 9.79
CA VAL A 274 -11.66 7.80 9.71
C VAL A 274 -11.78 7.15 11.09
N ASP A 275 -11.25 7.77 12.13
CA ASP A 275 -11.36 7.28 13.51
C ASP A 275 -12.83 7.22 13.96
N GLY A 276 -13.62 8.25 13.63
CA GLY A 276 -15.06 8.27 13.94
C GLY A 276 -15.84 7.15 13.24
N TRP A 277 -15.52 6.84 11.97
CA TRP A 277 -16.11 5.70 11.27
C TRP A 277 -15.70 4.37 11.90
N LEU A 278 -14.42 4.18 12.20
CA LEU A 278 -13.90 2.96 12.80
C LEU A 278 -14.46 2.72 14.21
N ALA A 279 -14.63 3.78 15.02
CA ALA A 279 -15.25 3.67 16.35
C ALA A 279 -16.69 3.12 16.23
N ARG A 280 -17.51 3.73 15.38
CA ARG A 280 -18.89 3.26 15.14
C ARG A 280 -18.93 1.81 14.63
N ASN A 281 -18.06 1.46 13.69
CA ASN A 281 -18.03 0.12 13.12
C ASN A 281 -17.63 -0.95 14.17
N ARG A 282 -16.75 -0.60 15.11
CA ARG A 282 -16.35 -1.50 16.21
C ARG A 282 -17.47 -1.67 17.24
N GLU A 283 -18.19 -0.59 17.56
CA GLU A 283 -19.35 -0.65 18.46
C GLU A 283 -20.47 -1.53 17.90
N GLU A 284 -20.69 -1.48 16.57
CA GLU A 284 -21.70 -2.31 15.91
C GLU A 284 -21.28 -3.79 15.76
N ALA A 285 -19.98 -4.09 15.83
CA ALA A 285 -19.42 -5.44 15.70
C ALA A 285 -19.25 -6.17 17.04
N ALA A 286 -19.36 -5.45 18.18
CA ALA A 286 -19.24 -5.96 19.54
C ALA A 286 -20.56 -6.53 20.06
#